data_ef6dcd37b127fdc5b16ab107469255c6
#
_entry.id   ef6dcd37b127fdc5b16ab107469255c6
#
_cell.length_a   1.000
_cell.length_b   1.000
_cell.length_c   1.000
_cell.angle_alpha   90.00
_cell.angle_beta   90.00
_cell.angle_gamma   90.00
#
_symmetry.space_group_name_H-M   'P 1'
#
loop_
_entity.id
_entity.type
_entity.pdbx_description
1 polymer ?
#
loop_
_entity_poly.entity_id
_entity_poly.type
_entity_poly.pdbx_seq_one_letter_code
_entity_poly.pdbx_strand_id
1 'polypeptide(L)'
;WREADDRARLQAAPPEAKEGVAQAMFLETAPPWERPKLPSFTVHVWGTVGLSVVFFVLIPVCVYTLSYFPYAVARGNDPGFLGLVRQCLTWPFQQLPQHLAAAGQTGADGAKLGFFDAIGGSAHPVDIMLHNQHFMFTYHQGVHTPHPYASYWYQWIFDGRPILYYRDLDVPGVKSLFASFNNPLVSWMGLLAFFGVAVQTVRRKCGRGLFILIAILSQFVPWLPIGRILFAYHYFPTVLFLCFAIAYLMDGMMERRRRGCRLAVY
;
A
#
# COMPACT_ATOMS: atom_id res chain seq x y z
N TRP A 1 5.32 -11.27 -45.06
CA TRP A 1 6.14 -10.95 -43.88
C TRP A 1 5.32 -11.06 -42.57
N ARG A 2 4.13 -10.51 -42.47
CA ARG A 2 3.28 -10.64 -41.25
C ARG A 2 2.91 -12.09 -40.97
N GLU A 3 2.40 -12.85 -41.95
CA GLU A 3 2.02 -14.25 -41.75
C GLU A 3 3.18 -15.16 -41.31
N ALA A 4 4.41 -14.88 -41.78
CA ALA A 4 5.57 -15.64 -41.35
C ALA A 4 5.99 -15.31 -39.90
N ASP A 5 5.88 -14.05 -39.50
CA ASP A 5 6.17 -13.60 -38.13
C ASP A 5 5.12 -14.14 -37.15
N ASP A 6 3.86 -14.16 -37.55
CA ASP A 6 2.74 -14.68 -36.79
C ASP A 6 2.83 -16.21 -36.56
N ARG A 7 3.21 -16.97 -37.60
CA ARG A 7 3.50 -18.40 -37.48
C ARG A 7 4.69 -18.66 -36.57
N ALA A 8 5.73 -17.84 -36.66
CA ALA A 8 6.91 -17.95 -35.79
C ALA A 8 6.54 -17.67 -34.32
N ARG A 9 5.70 -16.69 -34.05
CA ARG A 9 5.20 -16.39 -32.68
C ARG A 9 4.38 -17.54 -32.11
N LEU A 10 3.47 -18.12 -32.90
CA LEU A 10 2.67 -19.30 -32.50
C LEU A 10 3.54 -20.53 -32.25
N GLN A 11 4.57 -20.75 -33.04
CA GLN A 11 5.49 -21.88 -32.86
C GLN A 11 6.39 -21.68 -31.63
N ALA A 12 6.81 -20.45 -31.34
CA ALA A 12 7.68 -20.11 -30.20
C ALA A 12 6.92 -20.06 -28.86
N ALA A 13 5.59 -20.01 -28.85
CA ALA A 13 4.80 -19.97 -27.64
C ALA A 13 4.74 -21.35 -26.96
N PRO A 14 4.89 -21.44 -25.62
CA PRO A 14 4.69 -22.67 -24.87
C PRO A 14 3.25 -23.20 -25.07
N PRO A 15 3.03 -24.51 -24.95
CA PRO A 15 1.73 -25.14 -25.23
C PRO A 15 0.55 -24.48 -24.52
N GLU A 16 0.76 -24.08 -23.27
CA GLU A 16 -0.23 -23.44 -22.40
C GLU A 16 -0.60 -22.02 -22.85
N ALA A 17 0.30 -21.33 -23.58
CA ALA A 17 0.09 -19.97 -24.05
C ALA A 17 -0.37 -19.88 -25.51
N LYS A 18 -0.37 -20.98 -26.26
CA LYS A 18 -0.71 -20.98 -27.70
C LYS A 18 -2.13 -20.50 -27.98
N GLU A 19 -3.07 -20.87 -27.12
CA GLU A 19 -4.47 -20.48 -27.26
C GLU A 19 -4.67 -18.99 -27.06
N GLY A 20 -4.01 -18.40 -26.06
CA GLY A 20 -4.03 -16.96 -25.82
C GLY A 20 -3.34 -16.15 -26.92
N VAL A 21 -2.24 -16.67 -27.48
CA VAL A 21 -1.52 -16.02 -28.61
C VAL A 21 -2.36 -16.09 -29.88
N ALA A 22 -3.00 -17.23 -30.17
CA ALA A 22 -3.90 -17.38 -31.30
C ALA A 22 -5.12 -16.45 -31.19
N GLN A 23 -5.69 -16.32 -30.00
CA GLN A 23 -6.81 -15.41 -29.75
C GLN A 23 -6.40 -13.94 -29.88
N ALA A 24 -5.22 -13.55 -29.42
CA ALA A 24 -4.69 -12.20 -29.59
C ALA A 24 -4.45 -11.88 -31.06
N MET A 25 -3.91 -12.82 -31.84
CA MET A 25 -3.72 -12.68 -33.28
C MET A 25 -5.05 -12.56 -34.04
N PHE A 26 -6.05 -13.35 -33.67
CA PHE A 26 -7.40 -13.24 -34.24
C PHE A 26 -7.99 -11.85 -33.97
N LEU A 27 -7.86 -11.32 -32.76
CA LEU A 27 -8.33 -9.97 -32.43
C LEU A 27 -7.62 -8.86 -33.20
N GLU A 28 -6.37 -9.07 -33.58
CA GLU A 28 -5.57 -8.11 -34.35
C GLU A 28 -5.94 -8.13 -35.85
N THR A 29 -6.26 -9.30 -36.41
CA THR A 29 -6.49 -9.52 -37.85
C THR A 29 -7.98 -9.59 -38.24
N ALA A 30 -8.88 -9.93 -37.28
CA ALA A 30 -10.29 -10.03 -37.57
C ALA A 30 -10.92 -8.70 -37.99
N PRO A 31 -11.86 -8.71 -38.93
CA PRO A 31 -12.60 -7.52 -39.31
C PRO A 31 -13.40 -6.97 -38.11
N PRO A 32 -13.71 -5.65 -38.08
CA PRO A 32 -14.29 -4.99 -36.90
C PRO A 32 -15.61 -5.62 -36.41
N TRP A 33 -16.40 -6.24 -37.30
CA TRP A 33 -17.67 -6.88 -36.93
C TRP A 33 -17.54 -8.30 -36.33
N GLU A 34 -16.40 -8.95 -36.52
CA GLU A 34 -16.08 -10.25 -35.91
C GLU A 34 -15.35 -10.11 -34.55
N ARG A 35 -14.86 -8.92 -34.25
CA ARG A 35 -14.20 -8.67 -32.98
C ARG A 35 -15.21 -8.67 -31.85
N PRO A 36 -14.95 -9.40 -30.75
CA PRO A 36 -15.80 -9.31 -29.58
C PRO A 36 -15.90 -7.84 -29.14
N LYS A 37 -17.11 -7.38 -28.89
CA LYS A 37 -17.35 -6.02 -28.36
C LYS A 37 -16.72 -5.95 -26.97
N LEU A 38 -15.51 -5.40 -26.87
CA LEU A 38 -14.92 -5.10 -25.60
C LEU A 38 -15.82 -4.11 -24.84
N PRO A 39 -16.00 -4.29 -23.53
CA PRO A 39 -16.74 -3.31 -22.75
C PRO A 39 -16.09 -1.94 -22.92
N SER A 40 -16.92 -0.89 -22.94
CA SER A 40 -16.40 0.47 -23.12
C SER A 40 -15.37 0.78 -22.04
N PHE A 41 -14.39 1.65 -22.36
CA PHE A 41 -13.37 2.10 -21.42
C PHE A 41 -13.98 2.52 -20.07
N THR A 42 -15.10 3.23 -20.11
CA THR A 42 -15.84 3.66 -18.93
C THR A 42 -16.31 2.48 -18.06
N VAL A 43 -16.85 1.41 -18.66
CA VAL A 43 -17.29 0.21 -17.92
C VAL A 43 -16.08 -0.50 -17.29
N HIS A 44 -14.95 -0.57 -17.99
CA HIS A 44 -13.72 -1.14 -17.44
C HIS A 44 -13.20 -0.34 -16.25
N VAL A 45 -13.14 0.98 -16.37
CA VAL A 45 -12.67 1.86 -15.29
C VAL A 45 -13.58 1.72 -14.06
N TRP A 46 -14.88 1.87 -14.22
CA TRP A 46 -15.81 1.77 -13.08
C TRP A 46 -15.87 0.37 -12.48
N GLY A 47 -15.76 -0.67 -13.30
CA GLY A 47 -15.65 -2.04 -12.82
C GLY A 47 -14.39 -2.26 -11.99
N THR A 48 -13.23 -1.77 -12.46
CA THR A 48 -11.98 -1.85 -11.71
C THR A 48 -12.03 -1.03 -10.42
N VAL A 49 -12.58 0.19 -10.46
CA VAL A 49 -12.77 1.02 -9.26
C VAL A 49 -13.70 0.31 -8.27
N GLY A 50 -14.84 -0.21 -8.73
CA GLY A 50 -15.78 -0.94 -7.88
C GLY A 50 -15.14 -2.16 -7.20
N LEU A 51 -14.43 -2.99 -7.96
CA LEU A 51 -13.69 -4.12 -7.40
C LEU A 51 -12.60 -3.66 -6.42
N SER A 52 -11.88 -2.59 -6.74
CA SER A 52 -10.85 -2.03 -5.85
C SER A 52 -11.47 -1.56 -4.53
N VAL A 53 -12.63 -0.91 -4.55
CA VAL A 53 -13.34 -0.52 -3.33
C VAL A 53 -13.75 -1.76 -2.52
N VAL A 54 -14.26 -2.80 -3.17
CA VAL A 54 -14.62 -4.05 -2.47
C VAL A 54 -13.40 -4.67 -1.80
N PHE A 55 -12.32 -4.90 -2.55
CA PHE A 55 -11.15 -5.64 -2.05
C PHE A 55 -10.26 -4.83 -1.12
N PHE A 56 -10.10 -3.52 -1.35
CA PHE A 56 -9.16 -2.69 -0.60
C PHE A 56 -9.82 -1.80 0.47
N VAL A 57 -11.14 -1.69 0.47
CA VAL A 57 -11.86 -0.91 1.48
C VAL A 57 -12.86 -1.79 2.24
N LEU A 58 -13.85 -2.37 1.57
CA LEU A 58 -14.94 -3.05 2.26
C LEU A 58 -14.48 -4.31 2.99
N ILE A 59 -13.72 -5.19 2.32
CA ILE A 59 -13.21 -6.41 2.94
C ILE A 59 -12.27 -6.10 4.12
N PRO A 60 -11.24 -5.23 4.01
CA PRO A 60 -10.41 -4.84 5.15
C PRO A 60 -11.19 -4.23 6.30
N VAL A 61 -12.14 -3.35 6.04
CA VAL A 61 -13.00 -2.77 7.09
C VAL A 61 -13.82 -3.84 7.78
N CYS A 62 -14.43 -4.78 7.03
CA CYS A 62 -15.17 -5.89 7.60
C CYS A 62 -14.27 -6.77 8.50
N VAL A 63 -13.11 -7.21 7.97
CA VAL A 63 -12.16 -8.05 8.71
C VAL A 63 -11.67 -7.33 9.95
N TYR A 64 -11.34 -6.05 9.83
CA TYR A 64 -10.90 -5.24 10.94
C TYR A 64 -11.98 -5.08 12.02
N THR A 65 -13.23 -4.81 11.64
CA THR A 65 -14.36 -4.73 12.59
C THR A 65 -14.61 -6.08 13.29
N LEU A 66 -14.55 -7.20 12.55
CA LEU A 66 -14.67 -8.54 13.12
C LEU A 66 -13.59 -8.84 14.17
N SER A 67 -12.38 -8.29 14.02
CA SER A 67 -11.31 -8.48 14.99
C SER A 67 -11.59 -7.87 16.36
N TYR A 68 -12.59 -6.97 16.47
CA TYR A 68 -13.04 -6.39 17.74
C TYR A 68 -14.14 -7.19 18.43
N PHE A 69 -14.65 -8.27 17.84
CA PHE A 69 -15.68 -9.12 18.48
C PHE A 69 -15.22 -9.71 19.83
N PRO A 70 -14.01 -10.27 19.96
CA PRO A 70 -13.52 -10.72 21.26
C PRO A 70 -13.49 -9.61 22.32
N TYR A 71 -13.19 -8.38 21.92
CA TYR A 71 -13.22 -7.22 22.83
C TYR A 71 -14.64 -6.86 23.27
N ALA A 72 -15.62 -6.94 22.37
CA ALA A 72 -17.03 -6.71 22.70
C ALA A 72 -17.53 -7.75 23.70
N VAL A 73 -17.21 -9.03 23.48
CA VAL A 73 -17.53 -10.14 24.40
C VAL A 73 -16.86 -9.92 25.76
N ALA A 74 -15.60 -9.55 25.81
CA ALA A 74 -14.89 -9.25 27.05
C ALA A 74 -15.49 -8.06 27.83
N ARG A 75 -16.19 -7.15 27.16
CA ARG A 75 -16.96 -6.04 27.77
C ARG A 75 -18.41 -6.40 28.11
N GLY A 76 -18.77 -7.67 28.01
CA GLY A 76 -20.12 -8.19 28.39
C GLY A 76 -21.16 -8.10 27.25
N ASN A 77 -20.75 -7.78 26.01
CA ASN A 77 -21.64 -7.81 24.86
C ASN A 77 -21.44 -9.11 24.07
N ASP A 78 -22.14 -10.16 24.44
CA ASP A 78 -22.07 -11.48 23.80
C ASP A 78 -23.44 -11.95 23.26
N PRO A 79 -23.95 -11.34 22.18
CA PRO A 79 -25.17 -11.83 21.51
C PRO A 79 -24.88 -12.99 20.54
N GLY A 80 -23.69 -13.56 20.56
CA GLY A 80 -23.18 -14.51 19.59
C GLY A 80 -22.75 -13.85 18.28
N PHE A 81 -22.10 -14.63 17.41
CA PHE A 81 -21.51 -14.12 16.16
C PHE A 81 -22.53 -13.38 15.27
N LEU A 82 -23.68 -14.00 15.00
CA LEU A 82 -24.72 -13.38 14.16
C LEU A 82 -25.31 -12.12 14.80
N GLY A 83 -25.42 -12.09 16.11
CA GLY A 83 -25.86 -10.91 16.86
C GLY A 83 -24.88 -9.76 16.72
N LEU A 84 -23.57 -10.02 16.83
CA LEU A 84 -22.52 -9.01 16.63
C LEU A 84 -22.50 -8.48 15.19
N VAL A 85 -22.65 -9.35 14.19
CA VAL A 85 -22.76 -8.93 12.78
C VAL A 85 -23.99 -8.03 12.57
N ARG A 86 -25.14 -8.42 13.13
CA ARG A 86 -26.35 -7.60 13.09
C ARG A 86 -26.14 -6.23 13.74
N GLN A 87 -25.52 -6.19 14.90
CA GLN A 87 -25.16 -4.93 15.57
C GLN A 87 -24.33 -4.04 14.65
N CYS A 88 -23.27 -4.57 14.01
CA CYS A 88 -22.45 -3.80 13.09
C CYS A 88 -23.24 -3.22 11.91
N LEU A 89 -24.14 -4.02 11.31
CA LEU A 89 -24.97 -3.58 10.19
C LEU A 89 -26.00 -2.52 10.59
N THR A 90 -26.51 -2.58 11.81
CA THR A 90 -27.51 -1.62 12.31
C THR A 90 -26.89 -0.38 12.96
N TRP A 91 -25.58 -0.37 13.22
CA TRP A 91 -24.87 0.70 13.89
C TRP A 91 -25.13 2.09 13.29
N PRO A 92 -25.09 2.31 11.96
CA PRO A 92 -25.31 3.65 11.37
C PRO A 92 -26.70 4.21 11.65
N PHE A 93 -27.69 3.33 11.89
CA PHE A 93 -29.09 3.70 12.09
C PHE A 93 -29.48 3.78 13.56
N GLN A 94 -28.85 3.00 14.42
CA GLN A 94 -29.23 2.89 15.84
C GLN A 94 -28.27 3.63 16.77
N GLN A 95 -26.97 3.42 16.62
CA GLN A 95 -25.94 3.93 17.53
C GLN A 95 -25.42 5.30 17.10
N LEU A 96 -25.11 5.49 15.85
CA LEU A 96 -24.54 6.75 15.35
C LEU A 96 -25.41 7.98 15.68
N PRO A 97 -26.75 7.97 15.51
CA PRO A 97 -27.57 9.13 15.88
C PRO A 97 -27.54 9.43 17.39
N GLN A 98 -27.49 8.40 18.23
CA GLN A 98 -27.40 8.54 19.69
C GLN A 98 -26.06 9.16 20.10
N HIS A 99 -24.96 8.71 19.51
CA HIS A 99 -23.63 9.24 19.78
C HIS A 99 -23.49 10.68 19.30
N LEU A 100 -24.07 11.01 18.15
CA LEU A 100 -24.11 12.39 17.66
C LEU A 100 -24.95 13.31 18.55
N ALA A 101 -26.04 12.80 19.12
CA ALA A 101 -26.86 13.58 20.06
C ALA A 101 -26.16 13.75 21.43
N ALA A 102 -25.35 12.78 21.85
CA ALA A 102 -24.56 12.88 23.09
C ALA A 102 -23.33 13.79 22.90
N ALA A 103 -22.76 13.82 21.70
CA ALA A 103 -21.66 14.72 21.38
C ALA A 103 -22.09 16.20 21.49
N GLY A 104 -21.29 17.00 22.18
CA GLY A 104 -21.59 18.41 22.46
C GLY A 104 -22.42 18.66 23.73
N GLN A 105 -22.93 17.61 24.40
CA GLN A 105 -23.51 17.76 25.73
C GLN A 105 -22.41 18.03 26.76
N THR A 106 -22.77 18.67 27.85
CA THR A 106 -21.84 18.97 28.94
C THR A 106 -21.69 17.70 29.81
N GLY A 107 -20.46 17.19 29.91
CA GLY A 107 -20.13 16.08 30.80
C GLY A 107 -20.18 16.44 32.27
N ALA A 108 -19.96 15.45 33.15
CA ALA A 108 -19.96 15.62 34.60
C ALA A 108 -18.87 16.59 35.11
N ASP A 109 -17.81 16.76 34.33
CA ASP A 109 -16.69 17.69 34.58
C ASP A 109 -16.90 19.12 34.05
N GLY A 110 -18.08 19.40 33.48
CA GLY A 110 -18.42 20.68 32.89
C GLY A 110 -17.84 20.90 31.46
N ALA A 111 -17.08 19.97 30.92
CA ALA A 111 -16.55 20.04 29.58
C ALA A 111 -17.55 19.51 28.53
N LYS A 112 -17.48 20.00 27.31
CA LYS A 112 -18.27 19.45 26.19
C LYS A 112 -17.68 18.10 25.75
N LEU A 113 -18.52 17.08 25.73
CA LEU A 113 -18.16 15.76 25.26
C LEU A 113 -17.90 15.78 23.74
N GLY A 114 -16.75 15.25 23.35
CA GLY A 114 -16.49 14.93 21.94
C GLY A 114 -17.22 13.65 21.51
N PHE A 115 -17.33 13.44 20.21
CA PHE A 115 -17.92 12.22 19.67
C PHE A 115 -17.20 10.94 20.18
N PHE A 116 -15.88 10.94 20.22
CA PHE A 116 -15.09 9.81 20.66
C PHE A 116 -15.16 9.58 22.17
N ASP A 117 -15.39 10.63 22.95
CA ASP A 117 -15.64 10.51 24.39
C ASP A 117 -17.01 9.86 24.67
N ALA A 118 -18.02 10.20 23.86
CA ALA A 118 -19.35 9.64 23.95
C ALA A 118 -19.40 8.12 23.69
N ILE A 119 -18.49 7.59 22.85
CA ILE A 119 -18.40 6.16 22.53
C ILE A 119 -17.42 5.38 23.39
N GLY A 120 -16.58 6.04 24.20
CA GLY A 120 -15.46 5.43 24.91
C GLY A 120 -15.84 4.30 25.89
N GLY A 121 -17.03 4.36 26.49
CA GLY A 121 -17.56 3.35 27.41
C GLY A 121 -18.38 2.24 26.75
N SER A 122 -18.61 2.28 25.45
CA SER A 122 -19.46 1.34 24.74
C SER A 122 -18.82 -0.07 24.66
N ALA A 123 -19.68 -1.10 24.73
CA ALA A 123 -19.31 -2.49 24.44
C ALA A 123 -19.65 -2.90 23.00
N HIS A 124 -20.10 -1.98 22.16
CA HIS A 124 -20.44 -2.25 20.76
C HIS A 124 -19.16 -2.37 19.91
N PRO A 125 -19.00 -3.39 19.03
CA PRO A 125 -17.75 -3.61 18.28
C PRO A 125 -17.28 -2.40 17.46
N VAL A 126 -18.21 -1.72 16.79
CA VAL A 126 -17.89 -0.55 15.96
C VAL A 126 -17.42 0.64 16.81
N ASP A 127 -18.07 0.87 17.95
CA ASP A 127 -17.68 1.93 18.88
C ASP A 127 -16.29 1.68 19.47
N ILE A 128 -16.03 0.44 19.90
CA ILE A 128 -14.70 0.03 20.39
C ILE A 128 -13.65 0.27 19.30
N MET A 129 -13.93 -0.13 18.06
CA MET A 129 -13.04 0.07 16.93
C MET A 129 -12.75 1.56 16.70
N LEU A 130 -13.78 2.38 16.60
CA LEU A 130 -13.63 3.82 16.32
C LEU A 130 -12.90 4.55 17.47
N HIS A 131 -13.27 4.26 18.71
CA HIS A 131 -12.61 4.81 19.88
C HIS A 131 -11.12 4.42 19.93
N ASN A 132 -10.79 3.15 19.65
CA ASN A 132 -9.41 2.70 19.62
C ASN A 132 -8.61 3.34 18.49
N GLN A 133 -9.19 3.56 17.30
CA GLN A 133 -8.53 4.30 16.21
C GLN A 133 -8.24 5.74 16.63
N HIS A 134 -9.19 6.41 17.25
CA HIS A 134 -8.99 7.77 17.74
C HIS A 134 -7.90 7.81 18.82
N PHE A 135 -7.96 6.89 19.79
CA PHE A 135 -6.94 6.78 20.83
C PHE A 135 -5.54 6.56 20.24
N MET A 136 -5.39 5.62 19.31
CA MET A 136 -4.11 5.36 18.66
C MET A 136 -3.60 6.60 17.90
N PHE A 137 -4.49 7.28 17.19
CA PHE A 137 -4.13 8.48 16.44
C PHE A 137 -3.63 9.60 17.37
N THR A 138 -4.39 9.91 18.42
CA THR A 138 -4.02 10.97 19.39
C THR A 138 -2.80 10.60 20.19
N TYR A 139 -2.69 9.34 20.63
CA TYR A 139 -1.49 8.84 21.33
C TYR A 139 -0.24 9.02 20.45
N HIS A 140 -0.31 8.58 19.20
CA HIS A 140 0.84 8.68 18.32
C HIS A 140 1.19 10.11 17.92
N GLN A 141 0.25 11.04 17.92
CA GLN A 141 0.55 12.46 17.74
C GLN A 141 1.28 13.05 18.95
N GLY A 142 1.00 12.55 20.15
CA GLY A 142 1.62 13.01 21.41
C GLY A 142 2.99 12.40 21.73
N VAL A 143 3.49 11.46 20.95
CA VAL A 143 4.79 10.81 21.22
C VAL A 143 5.94 11.70 20.74
N HIS A 144 6.48 12.49 21.65
CA HIS A 144 7.63 13.37 21.42
C HIS A 144 8.87 13.01 22.27
N THR A 145 8.82 11.87 23.00
CA THR A 145 9.94 11.46 23.85
C THR A 145 11.20 11.23 23.01
N PRO A 146 12.32 11.93 23.31
CA PRO A 146 13.55 11.77 22.53
C PRO A 146 14.03 10.32 22.51
N HIS A 147 14.35 9.81 21.34
CA HIS A 147 14.89 8.48 21.18
C HIS A 147 16.23 8.54 20.42
N PRO A 148 17.31 7.91 20.92
CA PRO A 148 18.65 8.06 20.32
C PRO A 148 18.74 7.58 18.87
N TYR A 149 17.85 6.68 18.45
CA TYR A 149 17.80 6.13 17.09
C TYR A 149 16.61 6.65 16.28
N ALA A 150 15.95 7.71 16.76
CA ALA A 150 14.93 8.40 15.97
C ALA A 150 15.56 8.99 14.70
N SER A 151 14.84 8.94 13.61
CA SER A 151 15.31 9.44 12.31
C SER A 151 14.19 10.15 11.57
N TYR A 152 14.56 11.13 10.77
CA TYR A 152 13.64 11.87 9.91
C TYR A 152 13.58 11.25 8.52
N TRP A 153 12.47 11.45 7.82
CA TRP A 153 12.24 10.91 6.49
C TRP A 153 13.37 11.20 5.47
N TYR A 154 13.98 12.38 5.53
CA TYR A 154 15.08 12.73 4.62
C TYR A 154 16.39 11.95 4.92
N GLN A 155 16.59 11.48 6.15
CA GLN A 155 17.75 10.66 6.51
C GLN A 155 17.65 9.25 5.94
N TRP A 156 16.42 8.73 5.71
CA TRP A 156 16.22 7.39 5.19
C TRP A 156 16.68 7.24 3.74
N ILE A 157 16.49 8.30 2.93
CA ILE A 157 16.92 8.33 1.53
C ILE A 157 18.43 8.09 1.41
N PHE A 158 19.20 8.60 2.38
CA PHE A 158 20.67 8.52 2.40
C PHE A 158 21.21 7.45 3.36
N ASP A 159 20.31 6.65 3.95
CA ASP A 159 20.67 5.65 4.96
C ASP A 159 21.43 6.22 6.17
N GLY A 160 21.08 7.44 6.56
CA GLY A 160 21.85 8.26 7.49
C GLY A 160 21.73 7.88 8.96
N ARG A 161 20.71 7.09 9.37
CA ARG A 161 20.52 6.66 10.76
C ARG A 161 19.98 5.24 10.84
N PRO A 162 20.85 4.26 11.15
CA PRO A 162 20.44 2.88 11.39
C PRO A 162 19.64 2.73 12.68
N ILE A 163 18.88 1.66 12.80
CA ILE A 163 18.15 1.30 14.02
C ILE A 163 18.98 0.27 14.76
N LEU A 164 19.26 0.53 16.04
CA LEU A 164 19.85 -0.46 16.92
C LEU A 164 18.75 -1.30 17.57
N TYR A 165 18.71 -2.60 17.26
CA TYR A 165 17.76 -3.55 17.84
C TYR A 165 18.29 -4.27 19.06
N TYR A 166 19.59 -4.49 19.12
CA TYR A 166 20.22 -5.23 20.21
C TYR A 166 21.59 -4.67 20.53
N ARG A 167 21.88 -4.61 21.81
CA ARG A 167 23.18 -4.23 22.35
C ARG A 167 23.47 -5.09 23.57
N ASP A 168 24.55 -5.85 23.52
CA ASP A 168 25.07 -6.60 24.64
C ASP A 168 26.45 -6.05 25.02
N LEU A 169 26.62 -5.76 26.32
CA LEU A 169 27.86 -5.25 26.92
C LEU A 169 28.29 -6.11 28.11
N ASP A 170 27.63 -7.24 28.35
CA ASP A 170 27.80 -8.04 29.57
C ASP A 170 29.12 -8.80 29.60
N VAL A 171 29.78 -8.96 28.44
CA VAL A 171 31.11 -9.60 28.35
C VAL A 171 32.18 -8.53 28.29
N PRO A 172 33.10 -8.46 29.30
CA PRO A 172 34.20 -7.51 29.30
C PRO A 172 35.06 -7.61 28.04
N GLY A 173 35.23 -6.49 27.32
CA GLY A 173 36.02 -6.44 26.08
C GLY A 173 35.31 -6.86 24.79
N VAL A 174 34.09 -7.37 24.89
CA VAL A 174 33.26 -7.73 23.70
C VAL A 174 32.01 -6.83 23.67
N LYS A 175 31.75 -6.26 22.51
CA LYS A 175 30.51 -5.49 22.24
C LYS A 175 29.75 -6.17 21.13
N SER A 176 28.58 -6.75 21.44
CA SER A 176 27.66 -7.30 20.45
C SER A 176 26.57 -6.29 20.11
N LEU A 177 26.51 -5.87 18.87
CA LEU A 177 25.56 -4.88 18.39
C LEU A 177 24.82 -5.45 17.18
N PHE A 178 23.49 -5.35 17.17
CA PHE A 178 22.66 -5.65 16.01
C PHE A 178 21.94 -4.38 15.56
N ALA A 179 22.39 -3.82 14.45
CA ALA A 179 21.78 -2.66 13.82
C ALA A 179 21.23 -3.01 12.45
N SER A 180 20.04 -2.50 12.14
CA SER A 180 19.41 -2.63 10.83
C SER A 180 19.52 -1.32 10.07
N PHE A 181 19.94 -1.41 8.83
CA PHE A 181 19.99 -0.32 7.87
C PHE A 181 19.67 -0.83 6.47
N ASN A 182 19.27 0.06 5.59
CA ASN A 182 19.06 -0.31 4.19
C ASN A 182 20.40 -0.61 3.52
N ASN A 183 20.36 -1.35 2.41
CA ASN A 183 21.53 -1.46 1.58
C ASN A 183 21.80 -0.09 0.91
N PRO A 184 22.95 0.57 1.19
CA PRO A 184 23.24 1.91 0.65
C PRO A 184 23.23 1.95 -0.88
N LEU A 185 23.68 0.86 -1.53
CA LEU A 185 23.66 0.75 -2.97
C LEU A 185 22.23 0.79 -3.52
N VAL A 186 21.30 0.06 -2.88
CA VAL A 186 19.88 0.06 -3.28
C VAL A 186 19.24 1.42 -3.03
N SER A 187 19.52 2.06 -1.90
CA SER A 187 18.97 3.37 -1.56
C SER A 187 19.43 4.45 -2.56
N TRP A 188 20.72 4.53 -2.86
CA TRP A 188 21.26 5.54 -3.76
C TRP A 188 20.96 5.27 -5.23
N MET A 189 21.14 4.03 -5.67
CA MET A 189 20.75 3.65 -7.04
C MET A 189 19.25 3.73 -7.25
N GLY A 190 18.46 3.42 -6.21
CA GLY A 190 17.01 3.55 -6.22
C GLY A 190 16.55 4.99 -6.37
N LEU A 191 17.21 5.94 -5.70
CA LEU A 191 16.93 7.37 -5.86
C LEU A 191 17.23 7.81 -7.31
N LEU A 192 18.37 7.44 -7.87
CA LEU A 192 18.69 7.72 -9.26
C LEU A 192 17.68 7.05 -10.22
N ALA A 193 17.30 5.82 -9.90
CA ALA A 193 16.31 5.09 -10.68
C ALA A 193 14.92 5.73 -10.63
N PHE A 194 14.50 6.27 -9.49
CA PHE A 194 13.24 7.01 -9.37
C PHE A 194 13.18 8.16 -10.38
N PHE A 195 14.21 9.00 -10.45
CA PHE A 195 14.27 10.10 -11.42
C PHE A 195 14.36 9.58 -12.86
N GLY A 196 15.13 8.52 -13.10
CA GLY A 196 15.22 7.91 -14.43
C GLY A 196 13.88 7.36 -14.93
N VAL A 197 13.13 6.67 -14.04
CA VAL A 197 11.77 6.18 -14.34
C VAL A 197 10.83 7.36 -14.57
N ALA A 198 10.89 8.42 -13.77
CA ALA A 198 10.06 9.61 -13.94
C ALA A 198 10.27 10.25 -15.33
N VAL A 199 11.51 10.49 -15.71
CA VAL A 199 11.85 11.02 -17.04
C VAL A 199 11.36 10.08 -18.15
N GLN A 200 11.56 8.78 -18.01
CA GLN A 200 11.13 7.80 -19.01
C GLN A 200 9.62 7.72 -19.13
N THR A 201 8.91 7.78 -18.00
CA THR A 201 7.43 7.75 -17.94
C THR A 201 6.84 8.95 -18.65
N VAL A 202 7.35 10.15 -18.39
CA VAL A 202 6.89 11.39 -19.06
C VAL A 202 7.17 11.34 -20.57
N ARG A 203 8.38 10.94 -20.96
CA ARG A 203 8.78 10.90 -22.37
C ARG A 203 8.06 9.83 -23.19
N ARG A 204 7.81 8.66 -22.60
CA ARG A 204 7.26 7.50 -23.31
C ARG A 204 5.78 7.23 -22.99
N LYS A 205 5.16 8.01 -22.08
CA LYS A 205 3.79 7.82 -21.61
C LYS A 205 3.52 6.37 -21.16
N CYS A 206 4.48 5.80 -20.42
CA CYS A 206 4.46 4.38 -20.05
C CYS A 206 3.75 4.14 -18.73
N GLY A 207 2.64 3.39 -18.76
CA GLY A 207 1.86 3.05 -17.55
C GLY A 207 2.64 2.22 -16.51
N ARG A 208 3.59 1.36 -16.93
CA ARG A 208 4.42 0.58 -15.99
C ARG A 208 5.31 1.47 -15.13
N GLY A 209 5.96 2.47 -15.75
CA GLY A 209 6.77 3.44 -15.03
C GLY A 209 5.92 4.30 -14.08
N LEU A 210 4.74 4.72 -14.53
CA LEU A 210 3.80 5.47 -13.69
C LEU A 210 3.37 4.66 -12.45
N PHE A 211 3.06 3.37 -12.61
CA PHE A 211 2.73 2.50 -11.50
C PHE A 211 3.86 2.44 -10.44
N ILE A 212 5.12 2.25 -10.87
CA ILE A 212 6.27 2.21 -9.96
C ILE A 212 6.42 3.54 -9.21
N LEU A 213 6.27 4.68 -9.90
CA LEU A 213 6.34 6.00 -9.26
C LEU A 213 5.23 6.21 -8.23
N ILE A 214 4.00 5.87 -8.57
CA ILE A 214 2.86 5.96 -7.64
C ILE A 214 3.11 5.06 -6.43
N ALA A 215 3.60 3.84 -6.63
CA ALA A 215 3.90 2.91 -5.55
C ALA A 215 4.98 3.46 -4.60
N ILE A 216 6.07 4.03 -5.11
CA ILE A 216 7.11 4.68 -4.31
C ILE A 216 6.52 5.85 -3.52
N LEU A 217 5.81 6.75 -4.21
CA LEU A 217 5.26 7.96 -3.59
C LEU A 217 4.18 7.63 -2.56
N SER A 218 3.32 6.64 -2.81
CA SER A 218 2.28 6.22 -1.86
C SER A 218 2.84 5.69 -0.55
N GLN A 219 4.01 5.08 -0.57
CA GLN A 219 4.70 4.59 0.63
C GLN A 219 5.52 5.67 1.34
N PHE A 220 6.04 6.64 0.61
CA PHE A 220 6.96 7.64 1.14
C PHE A 220 6.27 8.94 1.58
N VAL A 221 5.38 9.49 0.75
CA VAL A 221 4.74 10.80 0.98
C VAL A 221 3.95 10.90 2.29
N PRO A 222 3.23 9.85 2.76
CA PRO A 222 2.52 9.91 4.02
C PRO A 222 3.39 10.23 5.24
N TRP A 223 4.69 9.98 5.16
CA TRP A 223 5.62 10.25 6.28
C TRP A 223 6.11 11.70 6.33
N LEU A 224 5.96 12.49 5.25
CA LEU A 224 6.43 13.87 5.20
C LEU A 224 5.76 14.80 6.24
N PRO A 225 4.43 14.75 6.45
CA PRO A 225 3.75 15.63 7.40
C PRO A 225 3.80 15.15 8.84
N ILE A 226 4.41 13.97 9.12
CA ILE A 226 4.38 13.39 10.46
C ILE A 226 5.46 14.03 11.33
N GLY A 227 5.02 14.79 12.35
CA GLY A 227 5.91 15.49 13.29
C GLY A 227 6.37 14.67 14.50
N ARG A 228 5.88 13.42 14.67
CA ARG A 228 6.30 12.53 15.77
C ARG A 228 7.63 11.86 15.50
N ILE A 229 8.12 11.16 16.50
CA ILE A 229 9.32 10.31 16.36
C ILE A 229 9.07 9.22 15.31
N LEU A 230 9.98 9.13 14.36
CA LEU A 230 10.00 8.15 13.29
C LEU A 230 11.31 7.36 13.32
N PHE A 231 11.34 6.23 12.60
CA PHE A 231 12.47 5.33 12.51
C PHE A 231 12.64 4.84 11.06
N ALA A 232 13.87 4.44 10.71
CA ALA A 232 14.20 4.01 9.35
C ALA A 232 13.36 2.82 8.82
N TYR A 233 12.79 1.98 9.70
CA TYR A 233 11.96 0.86 9.26
C TYR A 233 10.68 1.29 8.52
N HIS A 234 10.20 2.52 8.73
CA HIS A 234 9.07 3.06 7.97
C HIS A 234 9.38 3.22 6.46
N TYR A 235 10.67 3.26 6.11
CA TYR A 235 11.11 3.35 4.73
C TYR A 235 11.26 1.99 4.03
N PHE A 236 11.30 0.88 4.75
CA PHE A 236 11.52 -0.45 4.16
C PHE A 236 10.52 -0.83 3.07
N PRO A 237 9.20 -0.54 3.18
CA PRO A 237 8.28 -0.78 2.08
C PRO A 237 8.64 0.00 0.80
N THR A 238 9.15 1.22 0.95
CA THR A 238 9.60 2.04 -0.19
C THR A 238 10.79 1.40 -0.91
N VAL A 239 11.72 0.79 -0.17
CA VAL A 239 12.92 0.13 -0.71
C VAL A 239 12.55 -0.98 -1.70
N LEU A 240 11.49 -1.74 -1.43
CA LEU A 240 10.98 -2.76 -2.36
C LEU A 240 10.68 -2.15 -3.74
N PHE A 241 10.00 -1.01 -3.77
CA PHE A 241 9.64 -0.35 -5.02
C PHE A 241 10.84 0.36 -5.68
N LEU A 242 11.85 0.74 -4.91
CA LEU A 242 13.13 1.21 -5.45
C LEU A 242 13.85 0.08 -6.21
N CYS A 243 13.82 -1.14 -5.71
CA CYS A 243 14.35 -2.31 -6.43
C CYS A 243 13.62 -2.50 -7.77
N PHE A 244 12.29 -2.35 -7.81
CA PHE A 244 11.56 -2.40 -9.07
C PHE A 244 11.94 -1.27 -10.02
N ALA A 245 12.18 -0.06 -9.51
CA ALA A 245 12.64 1.07 -10.34
C ALA A 245 14.01 0.78 -10.95
N ILE A 246 14.95 0.24 -10.17
CA ILE A 246 16.28 -0.15 -10.65
C ILE A 246 16.15 -1.22 -11.74
N ALA A 247 15.40 -2.29 -11.47
CA ALA A 247 15.19 -3.39 -12.43
C ALA A 247 14.55 -2.91 -13.74
N TYR A 248 13.55 -2.04 -13.65
CA TYR A 248 12.88 -1.45 -14.82
C TYR A 248 13.83 -0.63 -15.71
N LEU A 249 14.72 0.18 -15.10
CA LEU A 249 15.72 0.92 -15.87
C LEU A 249 16.78 0.00 -16.47
N MET A 250 17.24 -0.99 -15.73
CA MET A 250 18.23 -1.96 -16.22
C MET A 250 17.70 -2.74 -17.42
N ASP A 251 16.44 -3.20 -17.36
CA ASP A 251 15.81 -3.88 -18.50
C ASP A 251 15.76 -2.98 -19.73
N GLY A 252 15.33 -1.74 -19.57
CA GLY A 252 15.31 -0.74 -20.66
C GLY A 252 16.70 -0.42 -21.25
N MET A 253 17.74 -0.47 -20.43
CA MET A 253 19.13 -0.30 -20.89
C MET A 253 19.63 -1.51 -21.67
N MET A 254 19.33 -2.73 -21.18
CA MET A 254 19.72 -3.99 -21.85
C MET A 254 19.02 -4.13 -23.21
N GLU A 255 17.75 -3.76 -23.30
CA GLU A 255 17.01 -3.80 -24.56
C GLU A 255 17.61 -2.84 -25.60
N ARG A 256 18.00 -1.62 -25.20
CA ARG A 256 18.70 -0.67 -26.06
C ARG A 256 20.03 -1.21 -26.55
N ARG A 257 20.82 -1.81 -25.68
CA ARG A 257 22.09 -2.41 -26.03
C ARG A 257 21.92 -3.54 -27.05
N ARG A 258 20.93 -4.42 -26.84
CA ARG A 258 20.61 -5.50 -27.81
C ARG A 258 20.23 -4.95 -29.19
N ARG A 259 19.46 -3.86 -29.26
CA ARG A 259 19.09 -3.20 -30.52
C ARG A 259 20.33 -2.56 -31.18
N GLY A 260 21.17 -1.89 -30.42
CA GLY A 260 22.42 -1.29 -30.92
C GLY A 260 23.38 -2.33 -31.45
N CYS A 261 23.56 -3.49 -30.78
CA CYS A 261 24.37 -4.58 -31.27
C CYS A 261 23.82 -5.21 -32.57
N ARG A 262 22.50 -5.27 -32.75
CA ARG A 262 21.90 -5.75 -34.02
C ARG A 262 22.11 -4.80 -35.15
N LEU A 263 22.08 -3.50 -34.91
CA LEU A 263 22.35 -2.48 -35.94
C LEU A 263 23.84 -2.37 -36.34
N ALA A 264 24.74 -2.80 -35.45
CA ALA A 264 26.19 -2.81 -35.76
C ALA A 264 26.63 -4.07 -36.53
N VAL A 265 25.74 -5.03 -36.74
CA VAL A 265 26.03 -6.28 -37.51
C VAL A 265 25.48 -6.20 -38.96
N TYR A 266 24.76 -5.16 -39.28
CA TYR A 266 24.32 -4.83 -40.64
C TYR A 266 25.04 -3.56 -41.15
#